data_2fed469f43e03749c05bce6f8beaeb38
#
_entry.id   2fed469f43e03749c05bce6f8beaeb38
#
_cell.length_a   1.000
_cell.length_b   1.000
_cell.length_c   1.000
_cell.angle_alpha   90.00
_cell.angle_beta   90.00
_cell.angle_gamma   90.00
#
_symmetry.space_group_name_H-M   'P 1'
#
loop_
_entity.id
_entity.type
_entity.pdbx_description
1 polymer ?
#
loop_
_entity_poly.entity_id
_entity_poly.type
_entity_poly.pdbx_seq_one_letter_code
_entity_poly.pdbx_strand_id
1 'polypeptide(L)'
;YSTIINNNYNLYSQFEHKPCSDDEYDENIGFYWIKTLIEHIFGDQVELGIKYLKILYDNPKQALPILVLISEERSTGKTTFVDFLNIMFGANMVIINPQDISNGFNGSYADKNIIAIEESRFDSIQATEKLKNLATQKEILVNSKHIRQYSIPFYGKLIITSNDETKFSKVDSPEIRYWVRKVPTLKGKGNHQILSDVRKEIPQFLYYLNTLPEVDITKSRMVFEADEIATAELQTVKNESRSGLH
;
A
#
# COMPACT_ATOMS: atom_id res chain seq x y z
N TYR A 1 12.03 7.11 21.82
CA TYR A 1 10.63 7.50 21.60
C TYR A 1 9.85 7.21 22.87
N SER A 2 9.10 8.20 23.35
CA SER A 2 8.24 8.01 24.51
C SER A 2 6.94 7.31 24.09
N THR A 3 6.54 6.30 24.85
CA THR A 3 5.24 5.61 24.67
C THR A 3 4.07 6.54 24.99
N ILE A 4 4.32 7.63 25.71
CA ILE A 4 3.34 8.65 26.07
C ILE A 4 3.89 10.02 25.65
N ILE A 5 3.16 10.73 24.80
CA ILE A 5 3.46 12.09 24.37
C ILE A 5 2.25 12.98 24.73
N ASN A 6 2.47 14.04 25.50
CA ASN A 6 1.41 14.96 25.93
C ASN A 6 0.18 14.23 26.51
N ASN A 7 0.40 13.26 27.38
CA ASN A 7 -0.63 12.43 28.00
C ASN A 7 -1.43 11.55 27.05
N ASN A 8 -0.98 11.38 25.80
CA ASN A 8 -1.60 10.48 24.80
C ASN A 8 -0.69 9.29 24.54
N TYR A 9 -1.28 8.14 24.31
CA TYR A 9 -0.54 6.94 23.90
C TYR A 9 0.00 7.15 22.49
N ASN A 10 1.32 7.02 22.32
CA ASN A 10 1.96 7.09 21.01
C ASN A 10 1.91 5.71 20.36
N LEU A 11 1.06 5.53 19.36
CA LEU A 11 0.93 4.29 18.58
C LEU A 11 1.93 4.18 17.43
N TYR A 12 2.65 5.27 17.13
CA TYR A 12 3.67 5.27 16.09
C TYR A 12 4.93 4.53 16.55
N SER A 13 5.39 3.62 15.71
CA SER A 13 6.66 2.94 15.87
C SER A 13 7.73 3.59 14.98
N GLN A 14 8.91 3.84 15.54
CA GLN A 14 10.03 4.41 14.77
C GLN A 14 10.42 3.45 13.64
N PHE A 15 10.75 4.00 12.48
CA PHE A 15 11.32 3.21 11.39
C PHE A 15 12.68 2.62 11.79
N GLU A 16 12.90 1.37 11.43
CA GLU A 16 14.19 0.69 11.64
C GLU A 16 15.28 1.33 10.79
N HIS A 17 14.95 1.66 9.55
CA HIS A 17 15.85 2.26 8.58
C HIS A 17 15.80 3.79 8.63
N LYS A 18 16.96 4.41 8.42
CA LYS A 18 17.12 5.85 8.27
C LYS A 18 17.71 6.14 6.90
N PRO A 19 17.45 7.32 6.32
CA PRO A 19 18.19 7.78 5.15
C PRO A 19 19.69 7.75 5.41
N CYS A 20 20.49 7.39 4.40
CA CYS A 20 21.93 7.59 4.46
C CYS A 20 22.27 9.09 4.48
N SER A 21 23.48 9.44 4.86
CA SER A 21 24.00 10.81 4.76
C SER A 21 24.40 11.15 3.33
N ASP A 22 24.59 12.43 3.03
CA ASP A 22 25.04 12.91 1.71
C ASP A 22 26.35 12.25 1.29
N ASP A 23 27.29 12.05 2.23
CA ASP A 23 28.60 11.43 1.98
C ASP A 23 28.48 9.90 1.74
N GLU A 24 27.43 9.28 2.21
CA GLU A 24 27.18 7.83 2.04
C GLU A 24 26.34 7.52 0.79
N TYR A 25 25.71 8.54 0.21
CA TYR A 25 24.89 8.35 -0.99
C TYR A 25 25.80 8.17 -2.21
N ASP A 26 25.65 7.04 -2.89
CA ASP A 26 26.39 6.74 -4.12
C ASP A 26 25.41 6.50 -5.28
N GLU A 27 25.34 7.43 -6.20
CA GLU A 27 24.48 7.35 -7.40
C GLU A 27 24.78 6.12 -8.28
N ASN A 28 26.01 5.60 -8.24
CA ASN A 28 26.39 4.43 -9.05
C ASN A 28 25.96 3.10 -8.43
N ILE A 29 25.97 3.05 -7.09
CA ILE A 29 25.48 1.87 -6.33
C ILE A 29 23.97 2.00 -6.18
N GLY A 30 23.50 3.15 -5.73
CA GLY A 30 22.10 3.53 -5.64
C GLY A 30 21.23 2.50 -4.92
N PHE A 31 20.04 2.32 -5.46
CA PHE A 31 19.04 1.36 -4.99
C PHE A 31 18.52 0.52 -6.17
N TYR A 32 19.42 -0.17 -6.82
CA TYR A 32 19.16 -0.92 -8.07
C TYR A 32 18.00 -1.92 -7.96
N TRP A 33 17.98 -2.74 -6.90
CA TRP A 33 16.95 -3.76 -6.73
C TRP A 33 15.60 -3.16 -6.37
N ILE A 34 15.59 -2.11 -5.52
CA ILE A 34 14.36 -1.36 -5.22
C ILE A 34 13.83 -0.69 -6.48
N LYS A 35 14.69 -0.02 -7.25
CA LYS A 35 14.31 0.61 -8.51
C LYS A 35 13.73 -0.41 -9.50
N THR A 36 14.43 -1.53 -9.70
CA THR A 36 13.97 -2.62 -10.58
C THR A 36 12.60 -3.15 -10.14
N LEU A 37 12.39 -3.32 -8.83
CA LEU A 37 11.11 -3.77 -8.29
C LEU A 37 9.99 -2.73 -8.53
N ILE A 38 10.26 -1.46 -8.28
CA ILE A 38 9.30 -0.36 -8.51
C ILE A 38 8.95 -0.26 -10.01
N GLU A 39 9.94 -0.28 -10.88
CA GLU A 39 9.74 -0.27 -12.34
C GLU A 39 8.92 -1.46 -12.82
N HIS A 40 9.16 -2.64 -12.25
CA HIS A 40 8.40 -3.84 -12.57
C HIS A 40 6.93 -3.77 -12.13
N ILE A 41 6.67 -3.26 -10.93
CA ILE A 41 5.30 -3.15 -10.38
C ILE A 41 4.50 -2.04 -11.07
N PHE A 42 5.11 -0.88 -11.27
CA PHE A 42 4.39 0.30 -11.76
C PHE A 42 4.51 0.53 -13.27
N GLY A 43 5.48 -0.07 -13.95
CA GLY A 43 5.64 0.01 -15.40
C GLY A 43 5.63 1.46 -15.92
N ASP A 44 4.68 1.76 -16.80
CA ASP A 44 4.46 3.10 -17.37
C ASP A 44 4.09 4.19 -16.35
N GLN A 45 3.67 3.82 -15.14
CA GLN A 45 3.32 4.73 -14.04
C GLN A 45 4.38 4.74 -12.93
N VAL A 46 5.64 4.46 -13.24
CA VAL A 46 6.74 4.37 -12.25
C VAL A 46 6.89 5.67 -11.43
N GLU A 47 6.79 6.83 -12.07
CA GLU A 47 6.88 8.13 -11.39
C GLU A 47 5.74 8.33 -10.39
N LEU A 48 4.54 7.87 -10.77
CA LEU A 48 3.37 7.89 -9.89
C LEU A 48 3.57 6.93 -8.69
N GLY A 49 4.19 5.77 -8.94
CA GLY A 49 4.57 4.81 -7.91
C GLY A 49 5.58 5.39 -6.91
N ILE A 50 6.60 6.07 -7.39
CA ILE A 50 7.58 6.76 -6.54
C ILE A 50 6.90 7.87 -5.71
N LYS A 51 6.04 8.68 -6.33
CA LYS A 51 5.24 9.70 -5.64
C LYS A 51 4.37 9.08 -4.54
N TYR A 52 3.73 7.95 -4.81
CA TYR A 52 2.93 7.20 -3.83
C TYR A 52 3.78 6.76 -2.63
N LEU A 53 4.96 6.16 -2.89
CA LEU A 53 5.89 5.73 -1.85
C LEU A 53 6.44 6.89 -1.02
N LYS A 54 6.74 8.03 -1.67
CA LYS A 54 7.15 9.26 -0.98
C LYS A 54 6.08 9.74 -0.01
N ILE A 55 4.81 9.79 -0.43
CA ILE A 55 3.72 10.22 0.44
C ILE A 55 3.52 9.24 1.60
N LEU A 56 3.61 7.93 1.35
CA LEU A 56 3.56 6.93 2.42
C LEU A 56 4.62 7.19 3.50
N TYR A 57 5.81 7.62 3.09
CA TYR A 57 6.93 7.87 3.97
C TYR A 57 6.84 9.23 4.67
N ASP A 58 6.63 10.32 3.92
CA ASP A 58 6.69 11.70 4.45
C ASP A 58 5.38 12.13 5.13
N ASN A 59 4.24 11.65 4.62
CA ASN A 59 2.90 12.11 5.00
C ASN A 59 2.00 10.96 5.44
N PRO A 60 2.31 10.25 6.53
CA PRO A 60 1.58 9.04 6.94
C PRO A 60 0.11 9.29 7.29
N LYS A 61 -0.32 10.54 7.48
CA LYS A 61 -1.72 10.92 7.75
C LYS A 61 -2.54 11.15 6.48
N GLN A 62 -1.88 11.30 5.33
CA GLN A 62 -2.56 11.57 4.06
C GLN A 62 -3.31 10.33 3.57
N ALA A 63 -4.58 10.50 3.18
CA ALA A 63 -5.33 9.44 2.52
C ALA A 63 -4.78 9.20 1.10
N LEU A 64 -4.70 7.95 0.68
CA LEU A 64 -4.23 7.53 -0.63
C LEU A 64 -5.21 6.53 -1.27
N PRO A 65 -5.21 6.39 -2.59
CA PRO A 65 -5.97 5.36 -3.27
C PRO A 65 -5.55 3.95 -2.78
N ILE A 66 -6.49 3.03 -2.83
CA ILE A 66 -6.23 1.60 -2.60
C ILE A 66 -5.37 1.11 -3.77
N LEU A 67 -4.12 0.76 -3.51
CA LEU A 67 -3.25 0.16 -4.51
C LEU A 67 -3.61 -1.32 -4.66
N VAL A 68 -3.97 -1.73 -5.86
CA VAL A 68 -4.34 -3.11 -6.17
C VAL A 68 -3.39 -3.68 -7.20
N LEU A 69 -2.67 -4.72 -6.83
CA LEU A 69 -1.74 -5.45 -7.68
C LEU A 69 -2.38 -6.76 -8.14
N ILE A 70 -2.64 -6.87 -9.42
CA ILE A 70 -3.30 -8.05 -10.01
C ILE A 70 -2.38 -8.79 -10.98
N SER A 71 -2.52 -10.09 -11.08
CA SER A 71 -1.99 -10.93 -12.16
C SER A 71 -2.64 -12.31 -12.12
N GLU A 72 -2.93 -12.90 -13.26
CA GLU A 72 -3.40 -14.30 -13.35
C GLU A 72 -2.31 -15.28 -12.94
N GLU A 73 -1.05 -14.95 -13.24
CA GLU A 73 0.07 -15.83 -12.95
C GLU A 73 0.63 -15.62 -11.54
N ARG A 74 1.23 -16.70 -11.03
CA ARG A 74 1.98 -16.69 -9.78
C ARG A 74 3.41 -16.21 -10.00
N SER A 75 4.13 -15.92 -8.92
CA SER A 75 5.53 -15.52 -8.96
C SER A 75 5.83 -14.30 -9.83
N THR A 76 4.93 -13.33 -9.80
CA THR A 76 5.06 -12.07 -10.56
C THR A 76 5.70 -10.94 -9.75
N GLY A 77 6.09 -11.16 -8.48
CA GLY A 77 6.73 -10.14 -7.64
C GLY A 77 5.76 -9.33 -6.77
N LYS A 78 4.45 -9.58 -6.80
CA LYS A 78 3.46 -8.89 -5.93
C LYS A 78 3.81 -9.03 -4.44
N THR A 79 3.99 -10.27 -3.98
CA THR A 79 4.39 -10.55 -2.59
C THR A 79 5.76 -9.94 -2.27
N THR A 80 6.73 -10.02 -3.19
CA THR A 80 8.05 -9.38 -3.01
C THR A 80 7.92 -7.87 -2.78
N PHE A 81 7.00 -7.20 -3.48
CA PHE A 81 6.75 -5.78 -3.26
C PHE A 81 6.10 -5.51 -1.90
N VAL A 82 5.15 -6.35 -1.46
CA VAL A 82 4.56 -6.27 -0.12
C VAL A 82 5.62 -6.48 0.96
N ASP A 83 6.51 -7.47 0.79
CA ASP A 83 7.62 -7.75 1.69
C ASP A 83 8.62 -6.58 1.74
N PHE A 84 8.94 -5.97 0.60
CA PHE A 84 9.75 -4.75 0.54
C PHE A 84 9.13 -3.64 1.41
N LEU A 85 7.85 -3.38 1.25
CA LEU A 85 7.16 -2.38 2.08
C LEU A 85 7.18 -2.77 3.57
N ASN A 86 6.99 -4.04 3.87
CA ASN A 86 7.04 -4.51 5.25
C ASN A 86 8.44 -4.34 5.88
N ILE A 87 9.50 -4.55 5.11
CA ILE A 87 10.87 -4.27 5.55
C ILE A 87 11.08 -2.77 5.77
N MET A 88 10.59 -1.92 4.86
CA MET A 88 10.76 -0.47 4.93
C MET A 88 9.98 0.17 6.08
N PHE A 89 8.74 -0.24 6.30
CA PHE A 89 7.83 0.39 7.27
C PHE A 89 7.75 -0.34 8.62
N GLY A 90 8.21 -1.59 8.68
CA GLY A 90 8.30 -2.37 9.91
C GLY A 90 6.98 -2.44 10.68
N ALA A 91 7.02 -2.15 11.98
CA ALA A 91 5.85 -2.22 12.86
C ALA A 91 4.69 -1.27 12.49
N ASN A 92 4.89 -0.31 11.57
CA ASN A 92 3.84 0.57 11.06
C ASN A 92 3.03 -0.06 9.93
N MET A 93 3.39 -1.26 9.50
CA MET A 93 2.68 -2.04 8.49
C MET A 93 2.20 -3.38 9.07
N VAL A 94 1.16 -3.92 8.48
CA VAL A 94 0.66 -5.28 8.76
C VAL A 94 0.22 -5.95 7.46
N ILE A 95 0.47 -7.24 7.38
CA ILE A 95 -0.04 -8.12 6.32
C ILE A 95 -1.15 -8.97 6.95
N ILE A 96 -2.34 -8.94 6.37
CA ILE A 96 -3.53 -9.64 6.89
C ILE A 96 -4.22 -10.45 5.78
N ASN A 97 -5.06 -11.38 6.19
CA ASN A 97 -5.91 -12.12 5.27
C ASN A 97 -7.24 -11.38 5.02
N PRO A 98 -7.95 -11.64 3.90
CA PRO A 98 -9.25 -11.04 3.63
C PRO A 98 -10.30 -11.27 4.72
N GLN A 99 -10.22 -12.41 5.42
CA GLN A 99 -11.12 -12.74 6.53
C GLN A 99 -10.96 -11.79 7.72
N ASP A 100 -9.76 -11.23 7.95
CA ASP A 100 -9.50 -10.29 9.04
C ASP A 100 -10.24 -8.98 8.83
N ILE A 101 -10.49 -8.59 7.58
CA ILE A 101 -11.36 -7.45 7.27
C ILE A 101 -12.81 -7.77 7.63
N SER A 102 -13.28 -9.00 7.41
CA SER A 102 -14.69 -9.38 7.55
C SER A 102 -15.10 -9.74 8.97
N ASN A 103 -14.20 -10.24 9.80
CA ASN A 103 -14.50 -10.84 11.11
C ASN A 103 -14.87 -9.84 12.23
N GLY A 104 -14.84 -8.53 11.99
CA GLY A 104 -15.24 -7.53 12.95
C GLY A 104 -14.18 -7.16 14.01
N PHE A 105 -13.11 -7.93 14.18
CA PHE A 105 -11.98 -7.57 15.02
C PHE A 105 -10.91 -6.87 14.19
N ASN A 106 -10.45 -5.71 14.65
CA ASN A 106 -9.53 -4.87 13.89
C ASN A 106 -8.30 -4.42 14.70
N GLY A 107 -8.14 -4.92 15.91
CA GLY A 107 -7.03 -4.55 16.78
C GLY A 107 -5.63 -4.82 16.18
N SER A 108 -5.52 -5.74 15.22
CA SER A 108 -4.27 -6.05 14.54
C SER A 108 -3.85 -4.98 13.51
N TYR A 109 -4.80 -4.21 12.98
CA TYR A 109 -4.52 -3.25 11.89
C TYR A 109 -5.00 -1.81 12.16
N ALA A 110 -5.76 -1.58 13.23
CA ALA A 110 -6.37 -0.28 13.48
C ALA A 110 -5.35 0.85 13.70
N ASP A 111 -4.16 0.53 14.22
CA ASP A 111 -3.06 1.46 14.50
C ASP A 111 -1.99 1.49 13.40
N LYS A 112 -2.18 0.76 12.29
CA LYS A 112 -1.19 0.65 11.23
C LYS A 112 -1.36 1.72 10.16
N ASN A 113 -0.23 2.17 9.60
CA ASN A 113 -0.21 3.10 8.48
C ASN A 113 -0.41 2.40 7.14
N ILE A 114 0.01 1.14 7.04
CA ILE A 114 -0.13 0.32 5.84
C ILE A 114 -0.75 -1.01 6.21
N ILE A 115 -1.78 -1.39 5.48
CA ILE A 115 -2.49 -2.66 5.65
C ILE A 115 -2.45 -3.37 4.30
N ALA A 116 -1.59 -4.38 4.19
CA ALA A 116 -1.55 -5.24 3.01
C ALA A 116 -2.50 -6.42 3.19
N ILE A 117 -3.26 -6.73 2.15
CA ILE A 117 -4.21 -7.84 2.11
C ILE A 117 -3.80 -8.73 0.94
N GLU A 118 -3.29 -9.91 1.24
CA GLU A 118 -2.78 -10.83 0.24
C GLU A 118 -3.83 -11.85 -0.23
N GLU A 119 -3.69 -12.26 -1.50
CA GLU A 119 -4.55 -13.27 -2.17
C GLU A 119 -6.05 -12.97 -2.03
N SER A 120 -6.42 -11.71 -2.13
CA SER A 120 -7.77 -11.29 -1.82
C SER A 120 -8.77 -11.60 -2.92
N ARG A 121 -9.91 -12.14 -2.50
CA ARG A 121 -11.18 -12.13 -3.21
C ARG A 121 -12.23 -11.53 -2.29
N PHE A 122 -12.77 -10.40 -2.68
CA PHE A 122 -13.87 -9.76 -1.96
C PHE A 122 -15.15 -9.94 -2.76
N ASP A 123 -15.74 -11.13 -2.66
CA ASP A 123 -16.93 -11.52 -3.43
C ASP A 123 -18.22 -10.88 -2.89
N SER A 124 -18.20 -10.36 -1.66
CA SER A 124 -19.38 -9.75 -1.06
C SER A 124 -19.38 -8.23 -1.21
N ILE A 125 -20.56 -7.67 -1.46
CA ILE A 125 -20.78 -6.21 -1.46
C ILE A 125 -20.34 -5.60 -0.11
N GLN A 126 -20.64 -6.28 0.99
CA GLN A 126 -20.29 -5.83 2.33
C GLN A 126 -18.78 -5.69 2.55
N ALA A 127 -17.99 -6.66 2.09
CA ALA A 127 -16.52 -6.60 2.18
C ALA A 127 -15.95 -5.45 1.32
N THR A 128 -16.47 -5.27 0.12
CA THR A 128 -16.12 -4.17 -0.78
C THR A 128 -16.42 -2.81 -0.14
N GLU A 129 -17.62 -2.63 0.41
CA GLU A 129 -17.98 -1.38 1.09
C GLU A 129 -17.12 -1.13 2.32
N LYS A 130 -16.74 -2.16 3.07
CA LYS A 130 -15.82 -2.03 4.20
C LYS A 130 -14.44 -1.53 3.76
N LEU A 131 -13.89 -2.04 2.65
CA LEU A 131 -12.63 -1.54 2.09
C LEU A 131 -12.72 -0.06 1.69
N LYS A 132 -13.80 0.31 0.98
CA LYS A 132 -14.04 1.71 0.58
C LYS A 132 -14.15 2.64 1.79
N ASN A 133 -14.78 2.19 2.86
CA ASN A 133 -14.90 2.94 4.10
C ASN A 133 -13.54 3.07 4.80
N LEU A 134 -12.77 1.99 4.92
CA LEU A 134 -11.42 2.01 5.48
C LEU A 134 -10.50 2.98 4.74
N ALA A 135 -10.57 3.04 3.40
CA ALA A 135 -9.74 3.94 2.61
C ALA A 135 -10.02 5.44 2.85
N THR A 136 -11.16 5.78 3.46
CA THR A 136 -11.63 7.17 3.53
C THR A 136 -12.05 7.64 4.92
N GLN A 137 -12.16 6.74 5.89
CA GLN A 137 -12.55 7.11 7.26
C GLN A 137 -11.41 7.84 7.99
N LYS A 138 -11.76 8.73 8.90
CA LYS A 138 -10.81 9.50 9.71
C LYS A 138 -10.55 8.88 11.07
N GLU A 139 -11.48 8.07 11.53
CA GLU A 139 -11.44 7.40 12.84
C GLU A 139 -11.89 5.95 12.68
N ILE A 140 -11.39 5.09 13.55
CA ILE A 140 -11.79 3.70 13.62
C ILE A 140 -12.11 3.34 15.07
N LEU A 141 -13.22 2.62 15.24
CA LEU A 141 -13.56 2.00 16.53
C LEU A 141 -12.74 0.72 16.67
N VAL A 142 -11.78 0.72 17.58
CA VAL A 142 -10.95 -0.46 17.84
C VAL A 142 -11.78 -1.50 18.59
N ASN A 143 -11.85 -2.68 17.98
CA ASN A 143 -12.52 -3.85 18.53
C ASN A 143 -11.52 -4.99 18.69
N SER A 144 -11.09 -5.21 19.92
CA SER A 144 -10.17 -6.30 20.28
C SER A 144 -10.80 -7.20 21.34
N LYS A 145 -10.44 -8.48 21.34
CA LYS A 145 -10.95 -9.44 22.33
C LYS A 145 -10.60 -8.98 23.74
N HIS A 146 -11.58 -9.03 24.63
CA HIS A 146 -11.42 -8.72 26.06
C HIS A 146 -11.02 -7.26 26.39
N ILE A 147 -11.08 -6.35 25.42
CA ILE A 147 -10.78 -4.93 25.62
C ILE A 147 -12.04 -4.13 25.29
N ARG A 148 -12.37 -3.14 26.15
CA ARG A 148 -13.46 -2.20 25.87
C ARG A 148 -13.14 -1.45 24.58
N GLN A 149 -14.12 -1.33 23.70
CA GLN A 149 -13.99 -0.58 22.46
C GLN A 149 -13.65 0.90 22.72
N TYR A 150 -12.77 1.44 21.89
CA TYR A 150 -12.37 2.85 21.91
C TYR A 150 -12.07 3.33 20.49
N SER A 151 -12.25 4.62 20.22
CA SER A 151 -11.94 5.22 18.92
C SER A 151 -10.54 5.79 18.89
N ILE A 152 -9.89 5.63 17.74
CA ILE A 152 -8.61 6.28 17.44
C ILE A 152 -8.67 6.93 16.05
N PRO A 153 -7.84 7.96 15.78
CA PRO A 153 -7.61 8.43 14.42
C PRO A 153 -7.11 7.28 13.54
N PHE A 154 -7.64 7.18 12.33
CA PHE A 154 -7.27 6.11 11.41
C PHE A 154 -6.49 6.67 10.22
N TYR A 155 -5.32 6.08 9.97
CA TYR A 155 -4.40 6.48 8.90
C TYR A 155 -4.00 5.32 8.00
N GLY A 156 -4.69 4.19 8.06
CA GLY A 156 -4.37 2.98 7.28
C GLY A 156 -4.56 3.18 5.78
N LYS A 157 -3.55 2.85 4.98
CA LYS A 157 -3.60 2.76 3.52
C LYS A 157 -3.68 1.31 3.13
N LEU A 158 -4.53 1.01 2.17
CA LEU A 158 -4.77 -0.36 1.73
C LEU A 158 -3.94 -0.70 0.51
N ILE A 159 -3.24 -1.83 0.58
CA ILE A 159 -2.55 -2.44 -0.55
C ILE A 159 -3.11 -3.85 -0.69
N ILE A 160 -3.60 -4.17 -1.88
CA ILE A 160 -4.29 -5.44 -2.13
C ILE A 160 -3.51 -6.20 -3.20
N THR A 161 -3.25 -7.48 -2.98
CA THR A 161 -2.77 -8.38 -4.04
C THR A 161 -3.84 -9.40 -4.41
N SER A 162 -3.98 -9.70 -5.70
CA SER A 162 -4.92 -10.71 -6.17
C SER A 162 -4.35 -11.49 -7.36
N ASN A 163 -4.72 -12.77 -7.44
CA ASN A 163 -4.49 -13.62 -8.62
C ASN A 163 -5.73 -13.65 -9.52
N ASP A 164 -6.76 -12.88 -9.20
CA ASP A 164 -7.93 -12.70 -10.05
C ASP A 164 -7.91 -11.25 -10.57
N GLU A 165 -7.85 -11.10 -11.90
CA GLU A 165 -7.71 -9.80 -12.52
C GLU A 165 -9.00 -8.97 -12.49
N THR A 166 -10.14 -9.62 -12.29
CA THR A 166 -11.44 -8.99 -12.50
C THR A 166 -12.35 -9.04 -11.28
N LYS A 167 -12.16 -10.03 -10.40
CA LYS A 167 -13.05 -10.30 -9.26
C LYS A 167 -12.41 -10.04 -7.90
N PHE A 168 -11.35 -9.24 -7.83
CA PHE A 168 -10.74 -8.90 -6.54
C PHE A 168 -11.68 -8.06 -5.68
N SER A 169 -12.59 -7.28 -6.28
CA SER A 169 -13.59 -6.45 -5.60
C SER A 169 -14.68 -6.03 -6.57
N LYS A 170 -15.89 -5.76 -6.06
CA LYS A 170 -16.95 -5.13 -6.86
C LYS A 170 -16.70 -3.63 -6.96
N VAL A 171 -16.38 -3.14 -8.16
CA VAL A 171 -16.02 -1.75 -8.39
C VAL A 171 -17.10 -1.07 -9.24
N ASP A 172 -17.76 -0.06 -8.66
CA ASP A 172 -18.77 0.73 -9.36
C ASP A 172 -18.14 1.70 -10.37
N SER A 173 -18.90 2.10 -11.37
CA SER A 173 -18.42 2.95 -12.47
C SER A 173 -17.80 4.28 -12.04
N PRO A 174 -18.35 5.04 -11.06
CA PRO A 174 -17.77 6.31 -10.65
C PRO A 174 -16.65 6.15 -9.63
N GLU A 175 -16.17 4.92 -9.36
CA GLU A 175 -15.18 4.67 -8.31
C GLU A 175 -13.79 5.22 -8.68
N ILE A 176 -13.24 6.04 -7.82
CA ILE A 176 -11.95 6.71 -7.96
C ILE A 176 -10.94 6.32 -6.86
N ARG A 177 -11.34 5.44 -5.95
CA ARG A 177 -10.51 5.06 -4.79
C ARG A 177 -9.53 3.95 -5.09
N TYR A 178 -9.60 3.30 -6.27
CA TYR A 178 -8.76 2.18 -6.65
C TYR A 178 -7.75 2.59 -7.71
N TRP A 179 -6.49 2.27 -7.44
CA TRP A 179 -5.40 2.29 -8.41
C TRP A 179 -4.99 0.85 -8.70
N VAL A 180 -5.37 0.34 -9.86
CA VAL A 180 -5.18 -1.07 -10.24
C VAL A 180 -3.99 -1.19 -11.17
N ARG A 181 -3.02 -2.04 -10.80
CA ARG A 181 -1.83 -2.33 -11.61
C ARG A 181 -1.78 -3.82 -11.94
N LYS A 182 -1.72 -4.15 -13.23
CA LYS A 182 -1.42 -5.49 -13.69
C LYS A 182 0.09 -5.71 -13.66
N VAL A 183 0.53 -6.63 -12.80
CA VAL A 183 1.93 -6.96 -12.64
C VAL A 183 2.31 -8.04 -13.65
N PRO A 184 3.26 -7.77 -14.55
CA PRO A 184 3.69 -8.75 -15.56
C PRO A 184 4.44 -9.91 -14.92
N THR A 185 4.60 -10.99 -15.67
CA THR A 185 5.47 -12.10 -15.25
C THR A 185 6.93 -11.68 -15.24
N LEU A 186 7.67 -12.20 -14.28
CA LEU A 186 9.13 -11.99 -14.21
C LEU A 186 9.81 -12.67 -15.40
N LYS A 187 10.58 -11.91 -16.17
CA LYS A 187 11.42 -12.45 -17.25
C LYS A 187 12.74 -12.94 -16.66
N GLY A 188 13.02 -14.23 -16.79
CA GLY A 188 14.29 -14.81 -16.37
C GLY A 188 14.27 -15.50 -15.00
N LYS A 189 15.46 -15.82 -14.49
CA LYS A 189 15.61 -16.45 -13.16
C LYS A 189 15.44 -15.36 -12.11
N GLY A 190 14.49 -15.57 -11.17
CA GLY A 190 14.31 -14.67 -10.03
C GLY A 190 15.58 -14.59 -9.16
N ASN A 191 15.82 -13.42 -8.58
CA ASN A 191 16.86 -13.27 -7.55
C ASN A 191 16.32 -13.80 -6.21
N HIS A 192 16.80 -14.96 -5.77
CA HIS A 192 16.39 -15.55 -4.49
C HIS A 192 16.83 -14.74 -3.26
N GLN A 193 17.75 -13.78 -3.43
CA GLN A 193 18.25 -12.91 -2.37
C GLN A 193 17.69 -11.50 -2.43
N ILE A 194 16.74 -11.24 -3.32
CA ILE A 194 16.23 -9.89 -3.60
C ILE A 194 15.81 -9.12 -2.32
N LEU A 195 15.17 -9.76 -1.36
CA LEU A 195 14.75 -9.09 -0.12
C LEU A 195 15.94 -8.72 0.77
N SER A 196 17.01 -9.53 0.77
CA SER A 196 18.25 -9.19 1.47
C SER A 196 18.96 -8.01 0.83
N ASP A 197 18.96 -7.94 -0.48
CA ASP A 197 19.60 -6.86 -1.22
C ASP A 197 18.78 -5.56 -1.10
N VAL A 198 17.46 -5.64 -1.26
CA VAL A 198 16.52 -4.55 -1.01
C VAL A 198 16.70 -3.95 0.40
N ARG A 199 16.83 -4.79 1.45
CA ARG A 199 17.05 -4.30 2.82
C ARG A 199 18.30 -3.42 2.95
N LYS A 200 19.38 -3.77 2.25
CA LYS A 200 20.62 -2.98 2.25
C LYS A 200 20.48 -1.64 1.52
N GLU A 201 19.60 -1.60 0.52
CA GLU A 201 19.38 -0.43 -0.32
C GLU A 201 18.38 0.58 0.29
N ILE A 202 17.59 0.21 1.30
CA ILE A 202 16.57 1.09 1.89
C ILE A 202 17.15 2.45 2.32
N PRO A 203 18.31 2.56 3.00
CA PRO A 203 18.87 3.87 3.38
C PRO A 203 19.12 4.78 2.17
N GLN A 204 19.62 4.24 1.06
CA GLN A 204 19.84 4.97 -0.20
C GLN A 204 18.50 5.41 -0.82
N PHE A 205 17.52 4.52 -0.82
CA PHE A 205 16.19 4.83 -1.34
C PHE A 205 15.47 5.90 -0.51
N LEU A 206 15.57 5.84 0.82
CA LEU A 206 15.00 6.87 1.70
C LEU A 206 15.68 8.23 1.49
N TYR A 207 17.00 8.27 1.31
CA TYR A 207 17.71 9.48 0.93
C TYR A 207 17.18 10.03 -0.40
N TYR A 208 17.08 9.19 -1.42
CA TYR A 208 16.51 9.59 -2.71
C TYR A 208 15.09 10.17 -2.56
N LEU A 209 14.20 9.53 -1.81
CA LEU A 209 12.87 10.07 -1.56
C LEU A 209 12.92 11.47 -0.94
N ASN A 210 13.86 11.73 -0.04
CA ASN A 210 14.04 13.05 0.59
C ASN A 210 14.56 14.12 -0.38
N THR A 211 15.30 13.74 -1.42
CA THR A 211 15.78 14.71 -2.45
C THR A 211 14.69 15.12 -3.44
N LEU A 212 13.62 14.33 -3.55
CA LEU A 212 12.51 14.65 -4.44
C LEU A 212 11.72 15.87 -3.93
N PRO A 213 11.15 16.69 -4.84
CA PRO A 213 10.28 17.79 -4.48
C PRO A 213 9.15 17.36 -3.54
N GLU A 214 8.74 18.25 -2.66
CA GLU A 214 7.56 18.05 -1.83
C GLU A 214 6.32 17.82 -2.71
N VAL A 215 5.50 16.86 -2.31
CA VAL A 215 4.25 16.59 -3.02
C VAL A 215 3.16 17.51 -2.48
N ASP A 216 2.47 18.24 -3.36
CA ASP A 216 1.29 19.00 -2.97
C ASP A 216 0.17 18.03 -2.58
N ILE A 217 -0.01 17.84 -1.28
CA ILE A 217 -1.06 16.99 -0.70
C ILE A 217 -2.41 17.70 -0.59
N THR A 218 -2.51 18.96 -0.98
CA THR A 218 -3.76 19.74 -0.94
C THR A 218 -4.55 19.65 -2.23
N LYS A 219 -3.96 19.11 -3.30
CA LYS A 219 -4.51 19.05 -4.65
C LYS A 219 -5.88 18.34 -4.70
N SER A 220 -5.99 17.20 -4.04
CA SER A 220 -7.24 16.48 -3.89
C SER A 220 -7.30 15.68 -2.59
N ARG A 221 -8.45 15.08 -2.26
CA ARG A 221 -8.62 14.28 -1.05
C ARG A 221 -7.62 13.14 -0.93
N MET A 222 -7.25 12.52 -2.05
CA MET A 222 -6.34 11.39 -2.12
C MET A 222 -5.02 11.73 -2.81
N VAL A 223 -4.76 13.02 -3.08
CA VAL A 223 -3.61 13.56 -3.81
C VAL A 223 -3.60 13.22 -5.30
N PHE A 224 -3.97 11.99 -5.66
CA PHE A 224 -4.04 11.52 -7.05
C PHE A 224 -5.39 11.85 -7.65
N GLU A 225 -5.40 12.42 -8.86
CA GLU A 225 -6.61 12.62 -9.63
C GLU A 225 -7.06 11.30 -10.28
N ALA A 226 -8.35 11.22 -10.59
CA ALA A 226 -8.93 9.99 -11.15
C ALA A 226 -8.32 9.58 -12.48
N ASP A 227 -7.92 10.53 -13.31
CA ASP A 227 -7.27 10.32 -14.59
C ASP A 227 -5.80 9.87 -14.44
N GLU A 228 -5.08 10.37 -13.42
CA GLU A 228 -3.71 9.94 -13.12
C GLU A 228 -3.62 8.45 -12.79
N ILE A 229 -4.61 7.91 -12.06
CA ILE A 229 -4.67 6.50 -11.63
C ILE A 229 -5.60 5.65 -12.49
N ALA A 230 -6.17 6.21 -13.57
CA ALA A 230 -6.97 5.46 -14.51
C ALA A 230 -6.10 4.47 -15.28
N THR A 231 -6.47 3.19 -15.24
CA THR A 231 -5.80 2.11 -15.96
C THR A 231 -6.80 1.30 -16.77
N ALA A 232 -6.34 0.62 -17.82
CA ALA A 232 -7.17 -0.27 -18.61
C ALA A 232 -7.76 -1.40 -17.75
N GLU A 233 -6.99 -1.87 -16.80
CA GLU A 233 -7.37 -2.91 -15.84
C GLU A 233 -8.54 -2.44 -14.96
N LEU A 234 -8.48 -1.21 -14.44
CA LEU A 234 -9.58 -0.64 -13.66
C LEU A 234 -10.86 -0.56 -14.49
N GLN A 235 -10.78 -0.22 -15.78
CA GLN A 235 -11.95 -0.20 -16.67
C GLN A 235 -12.51 -1.59 -16.91
N THR A 236 -11.65 -2.60 -17.07
CA THR A 236 -12.06 -4.00 -17.22
C THR A 236 -12.84 -4.47 -15.98
N VAL A 237 -12.32 -4.23 -14.78
CA VAL A 237 -13.00 -4.56 -13.51
C VAL A 237 -14.35 -3.86 -13.39
N LYS A 238 -14.43 -2.57 -13.75
CA LYS A 238 -15.69 -1.81 -13.77
C LYS A 238 -16.71 -2.40 -14.72
N ASN A 239 -16.30 -2.82 -15.92
CA ASN A 239 -17.18 -3.41 -16.93
C ASN A 239 -17.72 -4.77 -16.48
N GLU A 240 -16.87 -5.63 -15.91
CA GLU A 240 -17.31 -6.92 -15.39
C GLU A 240 -18.22 -6.79 -14.17
N SER A 241 -17.96 -5.84 -13.29
CA SER A 241 -18.84 -5.57 -12.15
C SER A 241 -20.26 -5.15 -12.59
N ARG A 242 -20.40 -4.54 -13.76
CA ARG A 242 -21.71 -4.18 -14.36
C ARG A 242 -22.39 -5.39 -15.01
N SER A 243 -21.65 -6.25 -15.70
CA SER A 243 -22.22 -7.40 -16.40
C SER A 243 -22.76 -8.49 -15.47
N GLY A 244 -22.27 -8.56 -14.24
CA GLY A 244 -22.74 -9.49 -13.21
C GLY A 244 -24.02 -9.06 -12.48
N LEU A 245 -24.66 -7.96 -12.89
CA LEU A 245 -25.91 -7.43 -12.32
C LEU A 245 -27.17 -7.78 -13.15
N HIS A 246 -27.04 -8.65 -14.18
CA HIS A 246 -28.13 -9.12 -15.02
C HIS A 246 -28.45 -10.59 -14.78
#